data_231e8d145589341a45c99b3d65f40101
#
_entry.id   231e8d145589341a45c99b3d65f40101
#
_cell.length_a   1.000
_cell.length_b   1.000
_cell.length_c   1.000
_cell.angle_alpha   90.00
_cell.angle_beta   90.00
_cell.angle_gamma   90.00
#
_symmetry.space_group_name_H-M   'P 1'
#
loop_
_entity.id
_entity.type
_entity.pdbx_description
1 polymer ?
#
loop_
_entity_poly.entity_id
_entity_poly.type
_entity_poly.pdbx_seq_one_letter_code
_entity_poly.pdbx_strand_id
1 'polypeptide(L)'
;DILGVGNALVDETFYIEEDLVRKTNLNFNQFKQISYSEQQEIKSFLGNQDPEIVCGGSTTNSLVAASNFGSKCGHICQLGRDSLGDLYEDNLIENNIEVINSLRLDEINTGRCLVLISPNSERTMGTYLGASENLQFSKDFLVALTKSQILFSEGYQFTSNQNYDVFLQILKMANHKIDFALSLSDP
;
A
#
# COMPACT_ATOMS: atom_id res chain seq x y z
N ASP A 1 -16.80 -1.61 -11.39
CA ASP A 1 -17.57 -2.35 -10.38
C ASP A 1 -17.04 -2.04 -8.98
N ILE A 2 -15.70 -2.12 -8.74
CA ILE A 2 -15.09 -1.92 -7.42
C ILE A 2 -14.05 -0.79 -7.52
N LEU A 3 -14.18 0.20 -6.63
CA LEU A 3 -13.20 1.25 -6.41
C LEU A 3 -12.53 1.05 -5.06
N GLY A 4 -11.23 0.77 -5.05
CA GLY A 4 -10.45 0.64 -3.84
C GLY A 4 -9.79 1.96 -3.43
N VAL A 5 -9.72 2.23 -2.14
CA VAL A 5 -8.93 3.30 -1.54
C VAL A 5 -8.02 2.68 -0.50
N GLY A 6 -6.72 2.69 -0.75
CA GLY A 6 -5.78 1.97 0.10
C GLY A 6 -4.32 2.39 -0.07
N ASN A 7 -3.47 1.84 0.78
CA ASN A 7 -2.04 2.09 0.75
C ASN A 7 -1.38 1.33 -0.42
N ALA A 8 -0.56 2.04 -1.18
CA ALA A 8 0.32 1.47 -2.19
C ALA A 8 1.66 1.12 -1.54
N LEU A 9 1.92 -0.16 -1.37
CA LEU A 9 3.14 -0.66 -0.73
C LEU A 9 3.86 -1.65 -1.65
N VAL A 10 5.17 -1.54 -1.70
CA VAL A 10 6.03 -2.54 -2.36
C VAL A 10 6.70 -3.37 -1.28
N ASP A 11 6.48 -4.67 -1.28
CA ASP A 11 7.10 -5.61 -0.37
C ASP A 11 8.49 -5.99 -0.91
N GLU A 12 9.52 -5.73 -0.11
CA GLU A 12 10.90 -6.13 -0.35
C GLU A 12 11.24 -7.27 0.62
N THR A 13 11.24 -8.51 0.12
CA THR A 13 11.45 -9.71 0.94
C THR A 13 12.91 -10.11 0.97
N PHE A 14 13.45 -10.31 2.16
CA PHE A 14 14.80 -10.77 2.42
C PHE A 14 14.79 -12.02 3.29
N TYR A 15 15.58 -13.02 2.92
CA TYR A 15 15.81 -14.21 3.73
C TYR A 15 17.04 -13.98 4.59
N ILE A 16 16.91 -14.05 5.91
CA ILE A 16 17.90 -13.58 6.87
C ILE A 16 18.10 -14.56 8.03
N GLU A 17 19.23 -14.47 8.71
CA GLU A 17 19.44 -15.13 10.00
C GLU A 17 18.79 -14.33 11.13
N GLU A 18 18.32 -15.02 12.20
CA GLU A 18 17.64 -14.38 13.33
C GLU A 18 18.46 -13.28 14.01
N ASP A 19 19.78 -13.42 14.07
CA ASP A 19 20.67 -12.42 14.66
C ASP A 19 20.58 -11.04 13.98
N LEU A 20 20.14 -10.99 12.72
CA LEU A 20 19.97 -9.73 12.03
C LEU A 20 18.75 -8.97 12.55
N VAL A 21 17.62 -9.66 12.82
CA VAL A 21 16.43 -9.01 13.41
C VAL A 21 16.79 -8.39 14.77
N ARG A 22 17.63 -9.07 15.57
CA ARG A 22 18.07 -8.56 16.88
C ARG A 22 18.88 -7.26 16.79
N LYS A 23 19.48 -6.96 15.64
CA LYS A 23 20.20 -5.70 15.39
C LYS A 23 19.28 -4.55 14.98
N THR A 24 18.04 -4.85 14.67
CA THR A 24 17.03 -3.87 14.29
C THR A 24 16.13 -3.52 15.49
N ASN A 25 15.36 -2.45 15.37
CA ASN A 25 14.30 -2.09 16.33
C ASN A 25 12.98 -2.81 16.05
N LEU A 26 13.00 -3.90 15.26
CA LEU A 26 11.83 -4.70 14.95
C LEU A 26 11.68 -5.84 15.98
N ASN A 27 10.44 -6.17 16.27
CA ASN A 27 10.11 -7.35 17.07
C ASN A 27 9.87 -8.54 16.15
N PHE A 28 10.39 -9.70 16.53
CA PHE A 28 10.15 -10.95 15.80
C PHE A 28 8.66 -11.20 15.58
N ASN A 29 8.34 -11.63 14.36
CA ASN A 29 7.00 -12.03 13.96
C ASN A 29 5.92 -10.93 14.16
N GLN A 30 6.33 -9.66 14.07
CA GLN A 30 5.44 -8.53 14.24
C GLN A 30 5.58 -7.53 13.10
N PHE A 31 4.49 -6.80 12.86
CA PHE A 31 4.46 -5.61 12.04
C PHE A 31 4.88 -4.39 12.87
N LYS A 32 5.68 -3.51 12.29
CA LYS A 32 6.00 -2.19 12.86
C LYS A 32 6.05 -1.16 11.76
N GLN A 33 5.35 -0.03 11.95
CA GLN A 33 5.57 1.14 11.12
C GLN A 33 6.89 1.80 11.51
N ILE A 34 7.72 2.11 10.52
CA ILE A 34 9.06 2.68 10.68
C ILE A 34 9.23 3.92 9.81
N SER A 35 10.16 4.78 10.21
CA SER A 35 10.58 5.93 9.41
C SER A 35 11.46 5.52 8.22
N TYR A 36 11.62 6.42 7.25
CA TYR A 36 12.56 6.19 6.13
C TYR A 36 14.00 5.96 6.62
N SER A 37 14.45 6.70 7.64
CA SER A 37 15.78 6.54 8.21
C SER A 37 15.99 5.18 8.86
N GLU A 38 15.01 4.69 9.64
CA GLU A 38 15.04 3.34 10.22
C GLU A 38 15.07 2.26 9.13
N GLN A 39 14.32 2.46 8.04
CA GLN A 39 14.35 1.53 6.91
C GLN A 39 15.73 1.47 6.27
N GLN A 40 16.39 2.64 6.05
CA GLN A 40 17.75 2.67 5.48
C GLN A 40 18.78 2.03 6.42
N GLU A 41 18.63 2.21 7.73
CA GLU A 41 19.47 1.56 8.73
C GLU A 41 19.33 0.03 8.64
N ILE A 42 18.11 -0.50 8.60
CA ILE A 42 17.87 -1.94 8.44
C ILE A 42 18.50 -2.45 7.14
N LYS A 43 18.31 -1.73 6.03
CA LYS A 43 18.93 -2.09 4.74
C LYS A 43 20.46 -2.12 4.81
N SER A 44 21.08 -1.29 5.60
CA SER A 44 22.54 -1.31 5.78
C SER A 44 23.04 -2.62 6.40
N PHE A 45 22.23 -3.28 7.24
CA PHE A 45 22.56 -4.60 7.80
C PHE A 45 22.36 -5.76 6.81
N LEU A 46 21.50 -5.57 5.79
CA LEU A 46 21.24 -6.57 4.74
C LEU A 46 22.38 -6.63 3.71
N GLY A 47 23.23 -5.61 3.67
CA GLY A 47 24.38 -5.57 2.73
C GLY A 47 23.93 -5.48 1.27
N ASN A 48 24.52 -6.33 0.42
CA ASN A 48 24.26 -6.36 -1.03
C ASN A 48 23.27 -7.47 -1.42
N GLN A 49 22.38 -7.88 -0.52
CA GLN A 49 21.32 -8.84 -0.87
C GLN A 49 20.28 -8.16 -1.75
N ASP A 50 19.92 -8.80 -2.86
CA ASP A 50 18.80 -8.37 -3.69
C ASP A 50 17.49 -8.92 -3.10
N PRO A 51 16.47 -8.08 -2.87
CA PRO A 51 15.17 -8.53 -2.38
C PRO A 51 14.35 -9.21 -3.48
N GLU A 52 13.46 -10.08 -3.07
CA GLU A 52 12.29 -10.40 -3.90
C GLU A 52 11.30 -9.24 -3.78
N ILE A 53 10.93 -8.64 -4.92
CA ILE A 53 10.07 -7.45 -4.96
C ILE A 53 8.69 -7.84 -5.46
N VAL A 54 7.66 -7.52 -4.66
CA VAL A 54 6.26 -7.78 -5.00
C VAL A 54 5.43 -6.56 -4.64
N CYS A 55 4.51 -6.16 -5.53
CA CYS A 55 3.53 -5.13 -5.19
C CYS A 55 2.52 -5.68 -4.18
N GLY A 56 2.34 -4.95 -3.07
CA GLY A 56 1.52 -5.34 -1.94
C GLY A 56 0.48 -4.27 -1.57
N GLY A 57 0.01 -4.35 -0.34
CA GLY A 57 -1.10 -3.56 0.18
C GLY A 57 -2.40 -4.36 0.18
N SER A 58 -3.14 -4.37 1.30
CA SER A 58 -4.31 -5.25 1.44
C SER A 58 -5.44 -4.89 0.49
N THR A 59 -5.64 -3.59 0.22
CA THR A 59 -6.59 -3.12 -0.80
C THR A 59 -6.19 -3.61 -2.18
N THR A 60 -4.93 -3.45 -2.57
CA THR A 60 -4.44 -3.88 -3.89
C THR A 60 -4.59 -5.38 -4.09
N ASN A 61 -4.20 -6.18 -3.10
CA ASN A 61 -4.35 -7.64 -3.17
C ASN A 61 -5.82 -8.06 -3.34
N SER A 62 -6.74 -7.34 -2.70
CA SER A 62 -8.18 -7.57 -2.84
C SER A 62 -8.69 -7.20 -4.25
N LEU A 63 -8.20 -6.07 -4.80
CA LEU A 63 -8.56 -5.64 -6.15
C LEU A 63 -7.99 -6.57 -7.23
N VAL A 64 -6.75 -7.05 -7.07
CA VAL A 64 -6.14 -8.06 -7.95
C VAL A 64 -6.98 -9.34 -7.94
N ALA A 65 -7.35 -9.82 -6.75
CA ALA A 65 -8.23 -10.99 -6.65
C ALA A 65 -9.57 -10.76 -7.35
N ALA A 66 -10.23 -9.61 -7.11
CA ALA A 66 -11.51 -9.28 -7.73
C ALA A 66 -11.39 -9.15 -9.25
N SER A 67 -10.32 -8.54 -9.76
CA SER A 67 -10.05 -8.44 -11.20
C SER A 67 -9.87 -9.81 -11.83
N ASN A 68 -9.16 -10.73 -11.19
CA ASN A 68 -8.99 -12.11 -11.64
C ASN A 68 -10.32 -12.89 -11.69
N PHE A 69 -11.32 -12.50 -10.90
CA PHE A 69 -12.69 -13.00 -10.96
C PHE A 69 -13.57 -12.26 -11.96
N GLY A 70 -13.01 -11.33 -12.74
CA GLY A 70 -13.69 -10.62 -13.83
C GLY A 70 -14.35 -9.30 -13.44
N SER A 71 -14.13 -8.78 -12.24
CA SER A 71 -14.60 -7.45 -11.84
C SER A 71 -13.74 -6.35 -12.48
N LYS A 72 -14.38 -5.24 -12.86
CA LYS A 72 -13.66 -4.02 -13.24
C LYS A 72 -13.26 -3.29 -11.98
N CYS A 73 -11.96 -3.07 -11.80
CA CYS A 73 -11.42 -2.47 -10.60
C CYS A 73 -10.67 -1.17 -10.90
N GLY A 74 -10.81 -0.19 -9.99
CA GLY A 74 -9.99 1.01 -9.96
C GLY A 74 -9.36 1.19 -8.59
N HIS A 75 -8.18 1.80 -8.52
CA HIS A 75 -7.47 2.02 -7.27
C HIS A 75 -7.12 3.50 -7.07
N ILE A 76 -7.59 4.07 -5.99
CA ILE A 76 -7.17 5.37 -5.45
C ILE A 76 -6.07 5.10 -4.44
N CYS A 77 -4.83 5.42 -4.80
CA CYS A 77 -3.66 5.31 -3.94
C CYS A 77 -2.68 6.46 -4.22
N GLN A 78 -1.70 6.65 -3.37
CA GLN A 78 -0.67 7.67 -3.56
C GLN A 78 0.69 7.02 -3.75
N LEU A 79 1.37 7.42 -4.82
CA LEU A 79 2.70 6.94 -5.17
C LEU A 79 3.71 8.09 -5.15
N GLY A 80 4.97 7.77 -4.89
CA GLY A 80 6.11 8.65 -5.10
C GLY A 80 6.53 8.69 -6.58
N ARG A 81 7.32 9.69 -6.94
CA ARG A 81 7.97 9.77 -8.26
C ARG A 81 9.31 9.04 -8.21
N ASP A 82 9.26 7.71 -8.08
CA ASP A 82 10.43 6.84 -8.03
C ASP A 82 10.16 5.53 -8.80
N SER A 83 11.21 4.74 -8.98
CA SER A 83 11.13 3.47 -9.72
C SER A 83 10.16 2.45 -9.11
N LEU A 84 9.94 2.48 -7.79
CA LEU A 84 8.96 1.60 -7.16
C LEU A 84 7.53 2.08 -7.41
N GLY A 85 7.32 3.38 -7.53
CA GLY A 85 6.04 3.94 -7.95
C GLY A 85 5.71 3.56 -9.39
N ASP A 86 6.70 3.57 -10.29
CA ASP A 86 6.52 3.11 -11.67
C ASP A 86 6.20 1.61 -11.72
N LEU A 87 6.98 0.80 -11.01
CA LEU A 87 6.72 -0.65 -10.88
C LEU A 87 5.32 -0.94 -10.36
N TYR A 88 4.86 -0.18 -9.36
CA TYR A 88 3.55 -0.39 -8.76
C TYR A 88 2.42 -0.05 -9.73
N GLU A 89 2.53 1.06 -10.46
CA GLU A 89 1.55 1.43 -11.49
C GLU A 89 1.50 0.41 -12.61
N ASP A 90 2.65 -0.04 -13.12
CA ASP A 90 2.74 -1.07 -14.15
C ASP A 90 2.06 -2.37 -13.67
N ASN A 91 2.27 -2.77 -12.43
CA ASN A 91 1.63 -3.94 -11.84
C ASN A 91 0.10 -3.81 -11.76
N LEU A 92 -0.43 -2.63 -11.42
CA LEU A 92 -1.88 -2.39 -11.43
C LEU A 92 -2.44 -2.53 -12.87
N ILE A 93 -1.77 -1.95 -13.85
CA ILE A 93 -2.16 -2.01 -15.27
C ILE A 93 -2.14 -3.46 -15.79
N GLU A 94 -1.09 -4.22 -15.50
CA GLU A 94 -0.97 -5.64 -15.84
C GLU A 94 -2.11 -6.50 -15.26
N ASN A 95 -2.59 -6.14 -14.06
CA ASN A 95 -3.73 -6.78 -13.42
C ASN A 95 -5.09 -6.19 -13.82
N ASN A 96 -5.15 -5.36 -14.87
CA ASN A 96 -6.36 -4.69 -15.36
C ASN A 96 -7.06 -3.82 -14.29
N ILE A 97 -6.30 -3.16 -13.44
CA ILE A 97 -6.79 -2.23 -12.43
C ILE A 97 -6.49 -0.80 -12.91
N GLU A 98 -7.54 0.04 -13.00
CA GLU A 98 -7.40 1.44 -13.38
C GLU A 98 -6.74 2.25 -12.24
N VAL A 99 -5.64 2.94 -12.55
CA VAL A 99 -4.99 3.87 -11.61
C VAL A 99 -5.73 5.20 -11.64
N ILE A 100 -6.42 5.55 -10.55
CA ILE A 100 -7.30 6.73 -10.52
C ILE A 100 -6.53 8.00 -10.13
N ASN A 101 -5.46 7.89 -9.35
CA ASN A 101 -4.64 9.03 -8.95
C ASN A 101 -3.36 9.11 -9.77
N SER A 102 -3.31 10.04 -10.72
CA SER A 102 -2.14 10.30 -11.54
C SER A 102 -1.09 11.22 -10.87
N LEU A 103 -1.41 11.81 -9.72
CA LEU A 103 -0.49 12.70 -9.01
C LEU A 103 0.59 11.87 -8.30
N ARG A 104 1.85 12.18 -8.59
CA ARG A 104 3.04 11.59 -7.96
C ARG A 104 3.68 12.61 -7.03
N LEU A 105 4.14 12.17 -5.86
CA LEU A 105 4.87 13.04 -4.92
C LEU A 105 6.37 13.02 -5.27
N ASP A 106 6.94 14.23 -5.44
CA ASP A 106 8.35 14.38 -5.86
C ASP A 106 9.34 14.17 -4.69
N GLU A 107 8.95 14.55 -3.48
CA GLU A 107 9.85 14.56 -2.31
C GLU A 107 9.66 13.37 -1.36
N ILE A 108 8.65 12.53 -1.60
CA ILE A 108 8.31 11.40 -0.74
C ILE A 108 8.31 10.13 -1.56
N ASN A 109 9.13 9.17 -1.16
CA ASN A 109 9.24 7.88 -1.84
C ASN A 109 7.95 7.05 -1.69
N THR A 110 7.72 6.18 -2.67
CA THR A 110 6.68 5.15 -2.61
C THR A 110 6.81 4.30 -1.34
N GLY A 111 5.69 3.91 -0.76
CA GLY A 111 5.65 3.09 0.44
C GLY A 111 6.29 1.72 0.23
N ARG A 112 7.01 1.24 1.24
CA ARG A 112 7.77 -0.03 1.21
C ARG A 112 7.60 -0.80 2.49
N CYS A 113 7.43 -2.10 2.38
CA CYS A 113 7.47 -3.02 3.50
C CYS A 113 8.72 -3.90 3.39
N LEU A 114 9.65 -3.79 4.34
CA LEU A 114 10.71 -4.78 4.49
C LEU A 114 10.13 -6.01 5.16
N VAL A 115 10.12 -7.12 4.45
CA VAL A 115 9.68 -8.43 4.93
C VAL A 115 10.91 -9.28 5.19
N LEU A 116 11.26 -9.47 6.45
CA LEU A 116 12.42 -10.25 6.88
C LEU A 116 11.94 -11.66 7.25
N ILE A 117 12.37 -12.66 6.48
CA ILE A 117 12.00 -14.06 6.69
C ILE A 117 13.17 -14.80 7.33
N SER A 118 12.96 -15.30 8.55
CA SER A 118 13.93 -16.11 9.28
C SER A 118 13.82 -17.61 8.90
N PRO A 119 14.82 -18.45 9.26
CA PRO A 119 14.86 -19.86 8.85
C PRO A 119 13.66 -20.69 9.31
N ASN A 120 12.98 -20.28 10.38
CA ASN A 120 11.74 -20.90 10.87
C ASN A 120 10.49 -20.38 10.14
N SER A 121 10.65 -19.63 9.03
CA SER A 121 9.58 -19.05 8.21
C SER A 121 8.74 -17.98 8.93
N GLU A 122 9.22 -17.41 10.03
CA GLU A 122 8.59 -16.26 10.66
C GLU A 122 8.86 -14.98 9.86
N ARG A 123 7.83 -14.11 9.81
CA ARG A 123 7.87 -12.85 9.08
C ARG A 123 7.94 -11.68 10.05
N THR A 124 9.01 -10.93 9.98
CA THR A 124 9.16 -9.65 10.71
C THR A 124 9.06 -8.52 9.72
N MET A 125 8.15 -7.57 9.93
CA MET A 125 7.83 -6.54 8.95
C MET A 125 8.13 -5.15 9.50
N GLY A 126 8.92 -4.39 8.72
CA GLY A 126 9.16 -2.96 8.92
C GLY A 126 8.62 -2.13 7.78
N THR A 127 7.52 -1.41 7.98
CA THR A 127 6.82 -0.71 6.90
C THR A 127 7.01 0.80 7.00
N TYR A 128 7.60 1.37 5.96
CA TYR A 128 7.62 2.80 5.69
C TYR A 128 6.46 3.14 4.75
N LEU A 129 5.46 3.88 5.23
CA LEU A 129 4.27 4.20 4.44
C LEU A 129 4.56 5.21 3.31
N GLY A 130 5.49 6.13 3.51
CA GLY A 130 5.94 7.07 2.49
C GLY A 130 4.81 7.87 1.84
N ALA A 131 4.76 7.84 0.51
CA ALA A 131 3.72 8.53 -0.23
C ALA A 131 2.31 8.05 0.13
N SER A 132 2.15 6.78 0.51
CA SER A 132 0.84 6.18 0.81
C SER A 132 0.07 6.89 1.93
N GLU A 133 0.76 7.47 2.93
CA GLU A 133 0.11 8.19 4.03
C GLU A 133 -0.20 9.66 3.70
N ASN A 134 0.10 10.10 2.47
CA ASN A 134 -0.05 11.47 2.00
C ASN A 134 -0.98 11.57 0.78
N LEU A 135 -2.10 10.84 0.80
CA LEU A 135 -3.05 10.83 -0.29
C LEU A 135 -3.53 12.24 -0.61
N GLN A 136 -3.36 12.66 -1.86
CA GLN A 136 -3.83 13.94 -2.36
C GLN A 136 -5.21 13.79 -3.00
N PHE A 137 -6.12 14.71 -2.67
CA PHE A 137 -7.44 14.72 -3.29
C PHE A 137 -7.36 15.05 -4.78
N SER A 138 -8.06 14.28 -5.61
CA SER A 138 -8.21 14.55 -7.05
C SER A 138 -9.68 14.59 -7.46
N LYS A 139 -10.00 15.44 -8.45
CA LYS A 139 -11.34 15.49 -9.04
C LYS A 139 -11.69 14.20 -9.80
N ASP A 140 -10.69 13.43 -10.20
CA ASP A 140 -10.87 12.15 -10.91
C ASP A 140 -11.57 11.12 -10.03
N PHE A 141 -11.48 11.28 -8.69
CA PHE A 141 -12.20 10.42 -7.73
C PHE A 141 -13.71 10.48 -7.92
N LEU A 142 -14.26 11.66 -8.26
CA LEU A 142 -15.69 11.80 -8.56
C LEU A 142 -16.11 10.96 -9.77
N VAL A 143 -15.33 11.01 -10.83
CA VAL A 143 -15.61 10.25 -12.06
C VAL A 143 -15.56 8.74 -11.76
N ALA A 144 -14.55 8.28 -11.02
CA ALA A 144 -14.41 6.89 -10.62
C ALA A 144 -15.58 6.44 -9.73
N LEU A 145 -15.99 7.24 -8.74
CA LEU A 145 -17.15 6.94 -7.88
C LEU A 145 -18.45 6.76 -8.67
N THR A 146 -18.70 7.61 -9.70
CA THR A 146 -19.95 7.51 -10.49
C THR A 146 -20.01 6.23 -11.32
N LYS A 147 -18.90 5.59 -11.60
CA LYS A 147 -18.79 4.36 -12.40
C LYS A 147 -18.75 3.10 -11.51
N SER A 148 -18.65 3.24 -10.20
CA SER A 148 -18.42 2.14 -9.27
C SER A 148 -19.69 1.78 -8.49
N GLN A 149 -19.81 0.51 -8.14
CA GLN A 149 -20.90 -0.03 -7.32
C GLN A 149 -20.48 -0.22 -5.87
N ILE A 150 -19.20 -0.55 -5.67
CA ILE A 150 -18.61 -0.79 -4.35
C ILE A 150 -17.40 0.13 -4.17
N LEU A 151 -17.38 0.84 -3.03
CA LEU A 151 -16.20 1.51 -2.51
C LEU A 151 -15.57 0.61 -1.43
N PHE A 152 -14.37 0.11 -1.69
CA PHE A 152 -13.65 -0.77 -0.77
C PHE A 152 -12.49 -0.02 -0.13
N SER A 153 -12.27 -0.19 1.17
CA SER A 153 -11.12 0.39 1.87
C SER A 153 -10.61 -0.53 2.98
N GLU A 154 -9.52 -0.11 3.59
CA GLU A 154 -8.83 -0.82 4.67
C GLU A 154 -8.65 0.06 5.91
N GLY A 155 -8.58 -0.55 7.10
CA GLY A 155 -8.40 0.16 8.37
C GLY A 155 -7.12 0.99 8.44
N TYR A 156 -6.07 0.58 7.74
CA TYR A 156 -4.80 1.33 7.67
C TYR A 156 -4.93 2.73 7.06
N GLN A 157 -5.99 3.03 6.30
CA GLN A 157 -6.27 4.39 5.81
C GLN A 157 -6.53 5.39 6.94
N PHE A 158 -6.89 4.91 8.12
CA PHE A 158 -7.23 5.75 9.27
C PHE A 158 -6.03 6.04 10.19
N THR A 159 -4.85 5.51 9.89
CA THR A 159 -3.62 5.78 10.65
C THR A 159 -3.00 7.14 10.30
N SER A 160 -3.28 7.69 9.12
CA SER A 160 -2.88 9.02 8.68
C SER A 160 -4.06 9.99 8.74
N ASN A 161 -3.89 11.14 9.40
CA ASN A 161 -4.91 12.19 9.45
C ASN A 161 -5.27 12.70 8.04
N GLN A 162 -4.27 12.84 7.16
CA GLN A 162 -4.50 13.30 5.79
C GLN A 162 -5.32 12.29 4.99
N ASN A 163 -4.99 11.02 5.05
CA ASN A 163 -5.75 9.97 4.37
C ASN A 163 -7.17 9.90 4.91
N TYR A 164 -7.34 10.01 6.23
CA TYR A 164 -8.65 10.06 6.87
C TYR A 164 -9.50 11.22 6.34
N ASP A 165 -8.96 12.42 6.26
CA ASP A 165 -9.67 13.59 5.76
C ASP A 165 -10.06 13.46 4.29
N VAL A 166 -9.16 12.95 3.44
CA VAL A 166 -9.44 12.69 2.02
C VAL A 166 -10.50 11.59 1.90
N PHE A 167 -10.40 10.53 2.69
CA PHE A 167 -11.37 9.43 2.68
C PHE A 167 -12.77 9.90 3.09
N LEU A 168 -12.89 10.78 4.11
CA LEU A 168 -14.17 11.41 4.47
C LEU A 168 -14.76 12.25 3.34
N GLN A 169 -13.91 12.93 2.56
CA GLN A 169 -14.37 13.66 1.38
C GLN A 169 -14.92 12.69 0.33
N ILE A 170 -14.20 11.58 0.06
CA ILE A 170 -14.65 10.53 -0.86
C ILE A 170 -16.02 9.97 -0.42
N LEU A 171 -16.19 9.64 0.86
CA LEU A 171 -17.46 9.15 1.40
C LEU A 171 -18.61 10.16 1.23
N LYS A 172 -18.38 11.45 1.49
CA LYS A 172 -19.37 12.50 1.28
C LYS A 172 -19.78 12.61 -0.20
N MET A 173 -18.81 12.43 -1.10
CA MET A 173 -19.05 12.47 -2.55
C MET A 173 -19.81 11.25 -3.05
N ALA A 174 -19.59 10.09 -2.45
CA ALA A 174 -20.31 8.85 -2.75
C ALA A 174 -21.82 8.98 -2.49
N ASN A 175 -22.23 9.87 -1.58
CA ASN A 175 -23.62 10.30 -1.34
C ASN A 175 -24.62 9.14 -1.21
N HIS A 176 -24.26 8.07 -0.48
CA HIS A 176 -25.07 6.87 -0.25
C HIS A 176 -25.53 6.12 -1.52
N LYS A 177 -24.91 6.38 -2.67
CA LYS A 177 -25.23 5.74 -3.95
C LYS A 177 -24.33 4.55 -4.29
N ILE A 178 -23.36 4.27 -3.44
CA ILE A 178 -22.35 3.21 -3.61
C ILE A 178 -22.33 2.38 -2.33
N ASP A 179 -22.21 1.07 -2.47
CA ASP A 179 -22.03 0.19 -1.31
C ASP A 179 -20.62 0.34 -0.74
N PHE A 180 -20.50 0.37 0.58
CA PHE A 180 -19.22 0.49 1.26
C PHE A 180 -18.80 -0.82 1.90
N ALA A 181 -17.59 -1.27 1.59
CA ALA A 181 -16.95 -2.42 2.18
C ALA A 181 -15.63 -2.03 2.86
N LEU A 182 -15.41 -2.49 4.07
CA LEU A 182 -14.23 -2.20 4.87
C LEU A 182 -13.56 -3.48 5.35
N SER A 183 -12.27 -3.64 5.06
CA SER A 183 -11.41 -4.56 5.80
C SER A 183 -10.93 -3.88 7.07
N LEU A 184 -11.11 -4.51 8.24
CA LEU A 184 -10.62 -3.96 9.50
C LEU A 184 -9.09 -3.99 9.60
N SER A 185 -8.44 -4.73 8.70
CA SER A 185 -6.98 -4.95 8.69
C SER A 185 -6.51 -5.72 9.93
N ASP A 186 -5.28 -5.53 10.34
CA ASP A 186 -4.74 -6.11 11.58
C ASP A 186 -5.15 -5.22 12.75
N PRO A 187 -5.74 -5.76 13.84
CA PRO A 187 -6.21 -4.97 14.99
C PRO A 187 -5.07 -4.39 15.84
#